data_a3e2874cce5707428783723d3a26c7fe
#
_entry.id   a3e2874cce5707428783723d3a26c7fe
#
_cell.length_a   1.000
_cell.length_b   1.000
_cell.length_c   1.000
_cell.angle_alpha   90.00
_cell.angle_beta   90.00
_cell.angle_gamma   90.00
#
_symmetry.space_group_name_H-M   'P 1'
#
loop_
_entity.id
_entity.type
_entity.pdbx_description
1 polymer ?
#
loop_
_entity_poly.entity_id
_entity_poly.type
_entity_poly.pdbx_seq_one_letter_code
_entity_poly.pdbx_strand_id
1 'polypeptide(L)'
;MINKNILKECCKEGFTEEELYDAYKIFFGTLVSESRLKIINLLRKGKKNVSEIMTALGIDQTSVSHNLERLRRCGFVRSETEGKYRYYKINEGTISPLMEIIEKHMSQYCIHILRAMKEGKE
;
A
#
# COMPACT_ATOMS: atom_id res chain seq x y z
N MET A 1 4.84 12.73 18.04
CA MET A 1 5.98 11.84 18.35
C MET A 1 5.61 10.39 18.12
N ILE A 2 6.59 9.60 17.78
CA ILE A 2 6.39 8.17 17.56
C ILE A 2 5.97 7.50 18.87
N ASN A 3 5.06 6.53 18.80
CA ASN A 3 4.58 5.78 19.96
C ASN A 3 5.76 5.21 20.74
N LYS A 4 5.79 5.44 22.07
CA LYS A 4 6.89 5.04 22.93
C LYS A 4 7.16 3.54 22.94
N ASN A 5 6.12 2.71 22.83
CA ASN A 5 6.29 1.26 22.84
C ASN A 5 6.96 0.79 21.55
N ILE A 6 6.54 1.34 20.42
CA ILE A 6 7.13 1.02 19.10
C ILE A 6 8.56 1.54 19.04
N LEU A 7 8.79 2.77 19.49
CA LEU A 7 10.12 3.37 19.54
C LEU A 7 11.07 2.52 20.38
N LYS A 8 10.60 2.05 21.54
CA LYS A 8 11.41 1.22 22.44
C LYS A 8 11.83 -0.08 21.78
N GLU A 9 10.92 -0.76 21.06
CA GLU A 9 11.25 -1.98 20.35
C GLU A 9 12.26 -1.75 19.23
N CYS A 10 12.06 -0.70 18.44
CA CYS A 10 12.99 -0.37 17.34
C CYS A 10 14.35 0.04 17.86
N CYS A 11 14.42 0.76 18.97
CA CYS A 11 15.71 1.13 19.58
C CYS A 11 16.47 -0.08 20.09
N LYS A 12 15.78 -1.14 20.53
CA LYS A 12 16.43 -2.41 20.91
C LYS A 12 17.13 -3.07 19.72
N GLU A 13 16.64 -2.86 18.50
CA GLU A 13 17.23 -3.35 17.27
C GLU A 13 18.32 -2.42 16.72
N GLY A 14 18.60 -1.32 17.41
CA GLY A 14 19.65 -0.40 17.03
C GLY A 14 19.24 0.80 16.20
N PHE A 15 17.94 1.05 16.04
CA PHE A 15 17.45 2.18 15.27
C PHE A 15 17.21 3.41 16.16
N THR A 16 17.53 4.58 15.64
CA THR A 16 17.24 5.86 16.29
C THR A 16 15.84 6.34 15.90
N GLU A 17 15.30 7.28 16.66
CA GLU A 17 14.03 7.91 16.32
C GLU A 17 14.07 8.59 14.95
N GLU A 18 15.18 9.23 14.61
CA GLU A 18 15.36 9.87 13.30
C GLU A 18 15.29 8.85 12.15
N GLU A 19 15.91 7.69 12.35
CA GLU A 19 15.87 6.62 11.36
C GLU A 19 14.45 6.07 11.15
N LEU A 20 13.60 6.13 12.18
CA LEU A 20 12.21 5.73 12.06
C LEU A 20 11.41 6.65 11.14
N TYR A 21 11.82 7.92 11.01
CA TYR A 21 11.21 8.80 10.01
C TYR A 21 11.53 8.36 8.59
N ASP A 22 12.65 7.71 8.36
CA ASP A 22 12.94 7.09 7.07
C ASP A 22 11.95 5.94 6.78
N ALA A 23 11.57 5.18 7.81
CA ALA A 23 10.54 4.15 7.66
C ALA A 23 9.19 4.76 7.26
N TYR A 24 8.80 5.89 7.86
CA TYR A 24 7.61 6.63 7.44
C TYR A 24 7.68 6.99 5.94
N LYS A 25 8.83 7.49 5.49
CA LYS A 25 9.02 7.88 4.09
C LYS A 25 8.90 6.68 3.15
N ILE A 26 9.44 5.55 3.55
CA ILE A 26 9.32 4.30 2.78
C ILE A 26 7.85 3.90 2.67
N PHE A 27 7.13 3.92 3.78
CA PHE A 27 5.72 3.55 3.83
C PHE A 27 4.87 4.45 2.94
N PHE A 28 4.91 5.75 3.17
CA PHE A 28 4.11 6.70 2.41
C PHE A 28 4.56 6.80 0.96
N GLY A 29 5.86 6.70 0.70
CA GLY A 29 6.39 6.66 -0.66
C GLY A 29 5.88 5.46 -1.45
N THR A 30 5.66 4.34 -0.78
CA THR A 30 5.07 3.16 -1.42
C THR A 30 3.63 3.43 -1.83
N LEU A 31 2.87 4.18 -1.03
CA LEU A 31 1.47 4.50 -1.30
C LEU A 31 1.23 5.63 -2.30
N VAL A 32 2.24 6.45 -2.60
CA VAL A 32 2.06 7.60 -3.50
C VAL A 32 1.91 7.19 -4.97
N SER A 33 2.10 5.95 -5.33
CA SER A 33 1.96 5.47 -6.71
C SER A 33 0.52 5.08 -7.02
N GLU A 34 -0.07 5.67 -8.06
CA GLU A 34 -1.41 5.31 -8.53
C GLU A 34 -1.48 3.84 -8.92
N SER A 35 -0.47 3.33 -9.62
CA SER A 35 -0.42 1.92 -10.01
C SER A 35 -0.43 0.98 -8.81
N ARG A 36 0.35 1.30 -7.79
CA ARG A 36 0.37 0.48 -6.58
C ARG A 36 -0.95 0.55 -5.81
N LEU A 37 -1.56 1.72 -5.73
CA LEU A 37 -2.88 1.87 -5.10
C LEU A 37 -3.94 1.05 -5.83
N LYS A 38 -3.91 1.04 -7.15
CA LYS A 38 -4.82 0.22 -7.95
C LYS A 38 -4.61 -1.28 -7.70
N ILE A 39 -3.38 -1.72 -7.59
CA ILE A 39 -3.07 -3.12 -7.27
C ILE A 39 -3.58 -3.47 -5.87
N ILE A 40 -3.31 -2.63 -4.88
CA ILE A 40 -3.80 -2.83 -3.51
C ILE A 40 -5.31 -2.98 -3.50
N ASN A 41 -6.03 -2.07 -4.15
CA ASN A 41 -7.48 -2.11 -4.16
C ASN A 41 -8.04 -3.33 -4.90
N LEU A 42 -7.36 -3.76 -5.96
CA LEU A 42 -7.74 -4.99 -6.65
C LEU A 42 -7.57 -6.21 -5.74
N LEU A 43 -6.44 -6.30 -5.04
CA LEU A 43 -6.16 -7.43 -4.15
C LEU A 43 -7.03 -7.44 -2.90
N ARG A 44 -7.63 -6.32 -2.53
CA ARG A 44 -8.62 -6.28 -1.44
C ARG A 44 -9.87 -7.10 -1.77
N LYS A 45 -10.13 -7.35 -3.04
CA LYS A 45 -11.25 -8.17 -3.51
C LYS A 45 -10.95 -9.66 -3.51
N GLY A 46 -9.67 -10.03 -3.40
CA GLY A 46 -9.23 -11.41 -3.37
C GLY A 46 -7.85 -11.55 -4.01
N LYS A 47 -7.20 -12.67 -3.75
CA LYS A 47 -5.86 -12.94 -4.29
C LYS A 47 -5.89 -13.03 -5.81
N LYS A 48 -4.77 -12.64 -6.44
CA LYS A 48 -4.61 -12.65 -7.89
C LYS A 48 -3.19 -12.99 -8.28
N ASN A 49 -3.03 -13.62 -9.44
CA ASN A 49 -1.71 -13.80 -10.04
C ASN A 49 -1.38 -12.60 -10.95
N VAL A 50 -0.15 -12.56 -11.46
CA VAL A 50 0.31 -11.45 -12.30
C VAL A 50 -0.57 -11.26 -13.55
N SER A 51 -0.91 -12.35 -14.21
CA SER A 51 -1.75 -12.28 -15.42
C SER A 51 -3.13 -11.68 -15.16
N GLU A 52 -3.72 -12.06 -14.04
CA GLU A 52 -5.02 -11.51 -13.62
C GLU A 52 -4.95 -10.02 -13.32
N ILE A 53 -3.87 -9.59 -12.68
CA ILE A 53 -3.65 -8.16 -12.39
C ILE A 53 -3.45 -7.37 -13.68
N MET A 54 -2.64 -7.88 -14.59
CA MET A 54 -2.41 -7.27 -15.90
C MET A 54 -3.71 -7.06 -16.66
N THR A 55 -4.53 -8.09 -16.72
CA THR A 55 -5.82 -8.05 -17.42
C THR A 55 -6.76 -7.05 -16.76
N ALA A 56 -6.86 -7.07 -15.44
CA ALA A 56 -7.80 -6.21 -14.72
C ALA A 56 -7.43 -4.73 -14.80
N LEU A 57 -6.12 -4.42 -14.77
CA LEU A 57 -5.66 -3.03 -14.68
C LEU A 57 -5.10 -2.47 -15.99
N GLY A 58 -4.90 -3.31 -16.99
CA GLY A 58 -4.32 -2.87 -18.25
C GLY A 58 -2.87 -2.41 -18.13
N ILE A 59 -2.12 -3.01 -17.23
CA ILE A 59 -0.71 -2.68 -16.96
C ILE A 59 0.15 -3.83 -17.45
N ASP A 60 1.34 -3.52 -17.98
CA ASP A 60 2.24 -4.55 -18.49
C ASP A 60 2.89 -5.39 -17.38
N GLN A 61 3.42 -6.54 -17.74
CA GLN A 61 4.01 -7.50 -16.81
C GLN A 61 5.16 -6.90 -16.00
N THR A 62 6.04 -6.14 -16.63
CA THR A 62 7.20 -5.54 -15.96
C THR A 62 6.76 -4.59 -14.86
N SER A 63 5.79 -3.73 -15.15
CA SER A 63 5.24 -2.79 -14.19
C SER A 63 4.54 -3.49 -13.03
N VAL A 64 3.72 -4.51 -13.35
CA VAL A 64 3.03 -5.30 -12.31
C VAL A 64 4.04 -5.97 -11.39
N SER A 65 5.04 -6.65 -11.98
CA SER A 65 6.05 -7.38 -11.20
C SER A 65 6.88 -6.46 -10.32
N HIS A 66 7.30 -5.31 -10.84
CA HIS A 66 8.04 -4.30 -10.09
C HIS A 66 7.23 -3.76 -8.90
N ASN A 67 5.99 -3.41 -9.15
CA ASN A 67 5.11 -2.88 -8.12
C ASN A 67 4.80 -3.92 -7.05
N LEU A 68 4.55 -5.17 -7.45
CA LEU A 68 4.31 -6.27 -6.51
C LEU A 68 5.53 -6.53 -5.62
N GLU A 69 6.73 -6.49 -6.19
CA GLU A 69 7.95 -6.68 -5.41
C GLU A 69 8.12 -5.56 -4.38
N ARG A 70 7.86 -4.32 -4.77
CA ARG A 70 7.91 -3.19 -3.83
C ARG A 70 6.89 -3.37 -2.71
N LEU A 71 5.65 -3.73 -3.07
CA LEU A 71 4.58 -3.95 -2.10
C LEU A 71 4.89 -5.11 -1.17
N ARG A 72 5.47 -6.19 -1.69
CA ARG A 72 5.84 -7.36 -0.89
C ARG A 72 6.94 -7.00 0.12
N ARG A 73 7.98 -6.31 -0.33
CA ARG A 73 9.10 -5.90 0.55
C ARG A 73 8.64 -4.99 1.68
N CYS A 74 7.64 -4.17 1.43
CA CYS A 74 7.11 -3.25 2.44
C CYS A 74 5.98 -3.86 3.27
N GLY A 75 5.67 -5.13 3.08
CA GLY A 75 4.67 -5.83 3.88
C GLY A 75 3.22 -5.53 3.53
N PHE A 76 2.96 -4.90 2.36
CA PHE A 76 1.59 -4.62 1.92
C PHE A 76 0.89 -5.83 1.36
N VAL A 77 1.64 -6.71 0.72
CA VAL A 77 1.11 -7.95 0.14
C VAL A 77 1.98 -9.13 0.52
N ARG A 78 1.40 -10.31 0.43
CA ARG A 78 2.09 -11.59 0.60
C ARG A 78 1.92 -12.39 -0.67
N SER A 79 2.88 -13.27 -0.96
CA SER A 79 2.78 -14.19 -2.07
C SER A 79 2.62 -15.62 -1.56
N GLU A 80 1.86 -16.42 -2.29
CA GLU A 80 1.74 -17.85 -2.02
C GLU A 80 1.66 -18.58 -3.36
N THR A 81 2.26 -19.78 -3.40
CA THR A 81 2.28 -20.61 -4.61
C THR A 81 1.17 -21.65 -4.54
N GLU A 82 0.36 -21.75 -5.60
CA GLU A 82 -0.65 -22.79 -5.75
C GLU A 82 -0.43 -23.44 -7.13
N GLY A 83 0.07 -24.68 -7.13
CA GLY A 83 0.41 -25.37 -8.37
C GLY A 83 1.49 -24.63 -9.14
N LYS A 84 1.18 -24.22 -10.38
CA LYS A 84 2.09 -23.49 -11.26
C LYS A 84 2.12 -21.99 -11.01
N TYR A 85 1.14 -21.49 -10.27
CA TYR A 85 0.90 -20.05 -10.19
C TYR A 85 1.32 -19.49 -8.84
N ARG A 86 1.82 -18.27 -8.88
CA ARG A 86 2.12 -17.50 -7.70
C ARG A 86 1.04 -16.43 -7.55
N TYR A 87 0.33 -16.49 -6.43
CA TYR A 87 -0.74 -15.54 -6.11
C TYR A 87 -0.26 -14.52 -5.10
N TYR A 88 -0.80 -13.33 -5.22
CA TYR A 88 -0.53 -12.23 -4.29
C TYR A 88 -1.83 -11.87 -3.59
N LYS A 89 -1.74 -11.65 -2.29
CA LYS A 89 -2.89 -11.23 -1.49
C LYS A 89 -2.49 -10.09 -0.56
N ILE A 90 -3.48 -9.28 -0.23
CA ILE A 90 -3.30 -8.14 0.68
C ILE A 90 -2.94 -8.65 2.08
N ASN A 91 -2.13 -7.86 2.80
CA ASN A 91 -1.90 -8.10 4.22
C ASN A 91 -3.16 -7.66 4.98
N GLU A 92 -3.98 -8.63 5.36
CA GLU A 92 -5.26 -8.37 6.01
C GLU A 92 -5.11 -7.91 7.45
N GLY A 93 -3.98 -8.21 8.09
CA GLY A 93 -3.75 -7.83 9.47
C GLY A 93 -3.52 -6.34 9.68
N THR A 94 -2.93 -5.67 8.70
CA THR A 94 -2.57 -4.25 8.83
C THR A 94 -3.09 -3.39 7.69
N ILE A 95 -2.93 -3.83 6.46
CA ILE A 95 -3.23 -2.98 5.30
C ILE A 95 -4.71 -2.89 4.98
N SER A 96 -5.47 -3.98 5.10
CA SER A 96 -6.91 -3.91 4.90
C SER A 96 -7.60 -2.91 5.85
N PRO A 97 -7.39 -3.00 7.17
CA PRO A 97 -8.00 -2.01 8.07
C PRO A 97 -7.46 -0.60 7.87
N LEU A 98 -6.17 -0.47 7.50
CA LEU A 98 -5.59 0.83 7.21
C LEU A 98 -6.28 1.49 6.02
N MET A 99 -6.49 0.75 4.94
CA MET A 99 -7.16 1.28 3.74
C MET A 99 -8.58 1.73 4.04
N GLU A 100 -9.30 1.01 4.87
CA GLU A 100 -10.64 1.41 5.30
C GLU A 100 -10.62 2.73 6.05
N ILE A 101 -9.66 2.92 6.95
CA ILE A 101 -9.49 4.15 7.72
C ILE A 101 -9.13 5.31 6.80
N ILE A 102 -8.20 5.09 5.87
CA ILE A 102 -7.79 6.10 4.89
C ILE A 102 -8.99 6.55 4.06
N GLU A 103 -9.79 5.61 3.56
CA GLU A 103 -10.96 5.92 2.72
C GLU A 103 -12.03 6.67 3.50
N LYS A 104 -12.22 6.31 4.76
CA LYS A 104 -13.13 7.04 5.65
C LYS A 104 -12.68 8.49 5.82
N HIS A 105 -11.39 8.70 6.06
CA HIS A 105 -10.83 10.03 6.17
C HIS A 105 -10.98 10.83 4.87
N MET A 106 -10.68 10.20 3.74
CA MET A 106 -10.82 10.83 2.42
C MET A 106 -12.24 11.29 2.17
N SER A 107 -13.24 10.48 2.54
CA SER A 107 -14.65 10.82 2.33
C SER A 107 -15.10 12.01 3.17
N GLN A 108 -14.43 12.25 4.27
CA GLN A 108 -14.76 13.39 5.16
C GLN A 108 -14.01 14.67 4.79
N TYR A 109 -12.83 14.55 4.22
CA TYR A 109 -11.93 15.70 4.03
C TYR A 109 -11.42 15.84 2.60
N CYS A 110 -10.66 14.88 2.09
CA CYS A 110 -10.02 15.02 0.78
C CYS A 110 -10.99 15.17 -0.37
N ILE A 111 -12.17 14.57 -0.27
CA ILE A 111 -13.20 14.67 -1.29
C ILE A 111 -13.68 16.12 -1.49
N HIS A 112 -13.64 16.92 -0.44
CA HIS A 112 -14.01 18.33 -0.52
C HIS A 112 -12.96 19.13 -1.30
N ILE A 113 -11.71 18.79 -1.15
CA ILE A 113 -10.61 19.39 -1.93
C ILE A 113 -10.78 19.04 -3.40
N LEU A 114 -11.07 17.77 -3.71
CA LEU A 114 -11.32 17.34 -5.07
C LEU A 114 -12.50 18.08 -5.71
N ARG A 115 -13.57 18.28 -4.95
CA ARG A 115 -14.74 19.00 -5.43
C ARG A 115 -14.39 20.44 -5.77
N ALA A 116 -13.63 21.11 -4.91
CA ALA A 116 -13.16 22.48 -5.15
C ALA A 116 -12.29 22.56 -6.40
N MET A 117 -11.40 21.59 -6.60
CA MET A 117 -10.56 21.52 -7.79
C MET A 117 -11.40 21.35 -9.07
N LYS A 118 -12.41 20.48 -9.04
CA LYS A 118 -13.32 20.28 -10.19
C LYS A 118 -14.12 21.52 -10.51
N GLU A 119 -14.44 22.32 -9.52
CA GLU A 119 -15.17 23.58 -9.69
C GLU A 119 -14.24 24.75 -10.06
N GLY A 120 -12.95 24.50 -10.16
CA GLY A 120 -11.97 25.54 -10.50
C GLY A 120 -11.71 26.56 -9.41
N LYS A 121 -11.96 26.20 -8.14
CA LYS A 121 -11.82 27.11 -6.99
C LYS A 121 -10.48 27.01 -6.28
N GLU A 122 -9.62 26.11 -6.71
CA GLU A 122 -8.27 25.95 -6.16
C GLU A 122 -7.19 25.95 -7.22
#